data_483bbe17c5fbd9089a6721e0035b4a37
#
_entry.id   483bbe17c5fbd9089a6721e0035b4a37
#
_cell.length_a   1.000
_cell.length_b   1.000
_cell.length_c   1.000
_cell.angle_alpha   90.00
_cell.angle_beta   90.00
_cell.angle_gamma   90.00
#
_symmetry.space_group_name_H-M   'P 1'
#
loop_
_entity.id
_entity.type
_entity.pdbx_description
1 polymer ?
#
loop_
_entity_poly.entity_id
_entity_poly.type
_entity_poly.pdbx_seq_one_letter_code
_entity_poly.pdbx_strand_id
1 'polypeptide(L)'
;MKDMIKHPEHYTFRGREAIEAAQIMAGETESKDGYLMRAIIKLLYRYPRKNGAKDLDLAIQCIEVLREGYTDQPKKQEGDMIKHPDHYTFRGVEAIEVVKIMTATATGVEAYLLGCAVKYLYRYPRKNGQQDLEKAEQCIRMLREHLAKREAK
;
A
#
# COMPACT_ATOMS: atom_id res chain seq x y z
N MET A 1 -7.81 -13.27 27.29
CA MET A 1 -6.61 -13.55 26.46
C MET A 1 -6.91 -13.12 25.05
N LYS A 2 -6.09 -12.22 24.49
CA LYS A 2 -6.25 -11.81 23.08
C LYS A 2 -5.91 -12.99 22.16
N ASP A 3 -6.72 -13.18 21.14
CA ASP A 3 -6.50 -14.25 20.15
C ASP A 3 -5.34 -13.86 19.22
N MET A 4 -4.12 -14.17 19.64
CA MET A 4 -2.89 -13.85 18.92
C MET A 4 -2.69 -14.70 17.66
N ILE A 5 -3.51 -15.71 17.46
CA ILE A 5 -3.44 -16.58 16.28
C ILE A 5 -4.31 -16.01 15.16
N LYS A 6 -5.57 -15.69 15.48
CA LYS A 6 -6.54 -15.17 14.49
C LYS A 6 -6.38 -13.68 14.24
N HIS A 7 -6.14 -12.88 15.27
CA HIS A 7 -6.09 -11.42 15.20
C HIS A 7 -4.85 -10.87 15.93
N PRO A 8 -3.63 -11.10 15.40
CA PRO A 8 -2.42 -10.52 16.01
C PRO A 8 -2.47 -8.99 16.01
N GLU A 9 -2.04 -8.37 17.10
CA GLU A 9 -2.10 -6.91 17.28
C GLU A 9 -1.42 -6.10 16.18
N HIS A 10 -0.35 -6.62 15.59
CA HIS A 10 0.37 -5.93 14.52
C HIS A 10 -0.36 -5.97 13.17
N TYR A 11 -1.46 -6.71 13.06
CA TYR A 11 -2.34 -6.74 11.88
C TYR A 11 -3.72 -6.15 12.13
N THR A 12 -4.02 -5.79 13.39
CA THR A 12 -5.32 -5.22 13.76
C THR A 12 -5.12 -3.83 14.33
N PHE A 13 -5.75 -2.85 13.72
CA PHE A 13 -5.53 -1.48 14.09
C PHE A 13 -6.82 -0.68 13.97
N ARG A 14 -7.25 -0.04 15.08
CA ARG A 14 -8.55 0.65 15.17
C ARG A 14 -9.72 -0.20 14.68
N GLY A 15 -9.70 -1.52 14.97
CA GLY A 15 -10.75 -2.44 14.55
C GLY A 15 -10.78 -2.79 13.06
N ARG A 16 -9.77 -2.36 12.30
CA ARG A 16 -9.61 -2.68 10.87
C ARG A 16 -8.33 -3.50 10.69
N GLU A 17 -8.41 -4.56 9.91
CA GLU A 17 -7.29 -5.48 9.73
C GLU A 17 -6.53 -5.22 8.41
N ALA A 18 -5.23 -5.51 8.42
CA ALA A 18 -4.40 -5.46 7.23
C ALA A 18 -4.96 -6.32 6.10
N ILE A 19 -5.60 -7.44 6.43
CA ILE A 19 -6.21 -8.32 5.44
C ILE A 19 -7.34 -7.62 4.67
N GLU A 20 -8.11 -6.74 5.30
CA GLU A 20 -9.16 -5.97 4.64
C GLU A 20 -8.57 -5.05 3.57
N ALA A 21 -7.53 -4.28 3.92
CA ALA A 21 -6.83 -3.42 2.95
C ALA A 21 -6.21 -4.26 1.82
N ALA A 22 -5.59 -5.39 2.17
CA ALA A 22 -4.98 -6.29 1.18
C ALA A 22 -6.01 -6.88 0.21
N GLN A 23 -7.18 -7.28 0.71
CA GLN A 23 -8.26 -7.81 -0.12
C GLN A 23 -8.80 -6.75 -1.09
N ILE A 24 -8.98 -5.51 -0.62
CA ILE A 24 -9.40 -4.40 -1.47
C ILE A 24 -8.37 -4.16 -2.58
N MET A 25 -7.10 -4.09 -2.22
CA MET A 25 -6.01 -3.74 -3.15
C MET A 25 -5.68 -4.86 -4.16
N ALA A 26 -5.59 -6.09 -3.69
CA ALA A 26 -5.19 -7.24 -4.51
C ALA A 26 -6.37 -7.98 -5.12
N GLY A 27 -7.54 -7.83 -4.54
CA GLY A 27 -8.70 -8.62 -4.90
C GLY A 27 -8.55 -10.10 -4.54
N GLU A 28 -9.38 -10.93 -5.16
CA GLU A 28 -9.42 -12.38 -4.94
C GLU A 28 -8.53 -13.14 -5.93
N THR A 29 -7.66 -12.44 -6.67
CA THR A 29 -6.83 -13.10 -7.67
C THR A 29 -5.68 -13.88 -7.02
N GLU A 30 -5.46 -15.11 -7.47
CA GLU A 30 -4.32 -15.93 -7.09
C GLU A 30 -3.10 -15.67 -7.99
N SER A 31 -3.10 -14.56 -8.72
CA SER A 31 -1.97 -14.19 -9.58
C SER A 31 -0.74 -13.79 -8.76
N LYS A 32 0.43 -13.86 -9.40
CA LYS A 32 1.69 -13.37 -8.83
C LYS A 32 1.58 -11.92 -8.36
N ASP A 33 0.96 -11.07 -9.17
CA ASP A 33 0.79 -9.64 -8.86
C ASP A 33 -0.12 -9.44 -7.65
N GLY A 34 -1.21 -10.20 -7.55
CA GLY A 34 -2.09 -10.19 -6.39
C GLY A 34 -1.38 -10.64 -5.11
N TYR A 35 -0.56 -11.68 -5.20
CA TYR A 35 0.25 -12.16 -4.08
C TYR A 35 1.24 -11.08 -3.61
N LEU A 36 1.98 -10.47 -4.55
CA LEU A 36 2.94 -9.42 -4.24
C LEU A 36 2.24 -8.19 -3.62
N MET A 37 1.09 -7.80 -4.15
CA MET A 37 0.32 -6.68 -3.59
C MET A 37 -0.12 -6.96 -2.16
N ARG A 38 -0.63 -8.16 -1.88
CA ARG A 38 -0.99 -8.56 -0.50
C ARG A 38 0.20 -8.49 0.45
N ALA A 39 1.36 -8.97 0.00
CA ALA A 39 2.60 -8.90 0.78
C ALA A 39 3.02 -7.45 1.06
N ILE A 40 2.99 -6.59 0.04
CA ILE A 40 3.34 -5.16 0.17
C ILE A 40 2.42 -4.48 1.19
N ILE A 41 1.12 -4.63 1.05
CA ILE A 41 0.15 -3.99 1.94
C ILE A 41 0.30 -4.49 3.38
N LYS A 42 0.50 -5.79 3.58
CA LYS A 42 0.76 -6.36 4.90
C LYS A 42 2.01 -5.75 5.55
N LEU A 43 3.10 -5.63 4.81
CA LEU A 43 4.36 -5.04 5.31
C LEU A 43 4.19 -3.55 5.66
N LEU A 44 3.54 -2.78 4.79
CA LEU A 44 3.27 -1.36 5.02
C LEU A 44 2.32 -1.12 6.20
N TYR A 45 1.42 -2.04 6.46
CA TYR A 45 0.50 -1.94 7.60
C TYR A 45 1.18 -2.22 8.92
N ARG A 46 2.05 -3.24 8.98
CA ARG A 46 2.62 -3.73 10.22
C ARG A 46 3.94 -3.08 10.66
N TYR A 47 4.68 -2.42 9.75
CA TYR A 47 6.04 -1.95 10.02
C TYR A 47 6.16 -1.13 11.31
N PRO A 48 5.20 -0.26 11.67
CA PRO A 48 5.35 0.56 12.89
C PRO A 48 5.36 -0.25 14.19
N ARG A 49 4.80 -1.46 14.17
CA ARG A 49 4.59 -2.28 15.36
C ARG A 49 5.38 -3.58 15.38
N LYS A 50 6.10 -3.89 14.30
CA LYS A 50 6.84 -5.15 14.24
C LYS A 50 8.31 -4.95 13.87
N ASN A 51 8.63 -4.81 12.59
CA ASN A 51 10.02 -4.86 12.12
C ASN A 51 10.57 -3.53 11.59
N GLY A 52 9.81 -2.43 11.67
CA GLY A 52 10.28 -1.10 11.28
C GLY A 52 10.86 -1.04 9.86
N ALA A 53 12.08 -0.54 9.75
CA ALA A 53 12.77 -0.36 8.47
C ALA A 53 12.92 -1.67 7.68
N LYS A 54 13.05 -2.82 8.34
CA LYS A 54 13.15 -4.12 7.65
C LYS A 54 11.88 -4.45 6.86
N ASP A 55 10.71 -4.17 7.40
CA ASP A 55 9.45 -4.37 6.69
C ASP A 55 9.34 -3.43 5.48
N LEU A 56 9.83 -2.19 5.60
CA LEU A 56 9.87 -1.26 4.48
C LEU A 56 10.84 -1.72 3.39
N ASP A 57 12.00 -2.24 3.75
CA ASP A 57 12.97 -2.81 2.80
C ASP A 57 12.37 -4.01 2.04
N LEU A 58 11.65 -4.88 2.74
CA LEU A 58 10.94 -6.00 2.11
C LEU A 58 9.83 -5.52 1.18
N ALA A 59 9.08 -4.49 1.56
CA ALA A 59 8.05 -3.90 0.70
C ALA A 59 8.66 -3.33 -0.58
N ILE A 60 9.80 -2.65 -0.49
CA ILE A 60 10.53 -2.14 -1.66
C ILE A 60 10.93 -3.29 -2.59
N GLN A 61 11.50 -4.37 -2.06
CA GLN A 61 11.86 -5.56 -2.85
C GLN A 61 10.64 -6.16 -3.58
N CYS A 62 9.50 -6.26 -2.89
CA CYS A 62 8.27 -6.76 -3.50
C CYS A 62 7.78 -5.85 -4.64
N ILE A 63 7.89 -4.52 -4.48
CA ILE A 63 7.53 -3.57 -5.54
C ILE A 63 8.48 -3.69 -6.73
N GLU A 64 9.77 -3.87 -6.50
CA GLU A 64 10.76 -4.09 -7.57
C GLU A 64 10.41 -5.33 -8.39
N VAL A 65 10.09 -6.45 -7.73
CA VAL A 65 9.68 -7.69 -8.40
C VAL A 65 8.37 -7.49 -9.18
N LEU A 66 7.40 -6.80 -8.58
CA LEU A 66 6.13 -6.49 -9.24
C LEU A 66 6.37 -5.63 -10.50
N ARG A 67 7.22 -4.61 -10.40
CA ARG A 67 7.55 -3.71 -11.50
C ARG A 67 8.25 -4.42 -12.66
N GLU A 68 9.19 -5.31 -12.35
CA GLU A 68 9.91 -6.09 -13.36
C GLU A 68 8.98 -7.00 -14.19
N GLY A 69 7.97 -7.55 -13.56
CA GLY A 69 6.99 -8.42 -14.20
C GLY A 69 5.80 -7.71 -14.85
N TYR A 70 5.67 -6.40 -14.64
CA TYR A 70 4.49 -5.66 -15.08
C TYR A 70 4.67 -5.10 -16.49
N THR A 71 3.67 -5.31 -17.34
CA THR A 71 3.57 -4.70 -18.68
C THR A 71 2.46 -3.68 -18.67
N ASP A 72 2.77 -2.44 -19.09
CA ASP A 72 1.79 -1.37 -19.15
C ASP A 72 0.63 -1.71 -20.08
N GLN A 73 -0.59 -1.54 -19.58
CA GLN A 73 -1.81 -1.74 -20.34
C GLN A 73 -2.24 -0.44 -21.02
N PRO A 74 -2.98 -0.50 -22.16
CA PRO A 74 -3.56 0.69 -22.76
C PRO A 74 -4.46 1.42 -21.77
N LYS A 75 -4.29 2.74 -21.67
CA LYS A 75 -5.10 3.58 -20.78
C LYS A 75 -6.54 3.64 -21.30
N LYS A 76 -7.50 3.21 -20.48
CA LYS A 76 -8.92 3.47 -20.70
C LYS A 76 -9.30 4.72 -19.91
N GLN A 77 -9.73 5.77 -20.61
CA GLN A 77 -10.31 6.94 -19.97
C GLN A 77 -11.84 6.82 -20.04
N GLU A 78 -12.44 6.37 -18.96
CA GLU A 78 -13.89 6.32 -18.79
C GLU A 78 -14.22 6.85 -17.40
N GLY A 79 -15.34 7.61 -17.25
CA GLY A 79 -15.86 8.06 -15.97
C GLY A 79 -15.64 9.54 -15.64
N ASP A 80 -16.08 9.93 -14.46
CA ASP A 80 -15.97 11.30 -13.93
C ASP A 80 -14.53 11.56 -13.46
N MET A 81 -13.76 12.29 -14.27
CA MET A 81 -12.34 12.57 -14.02
C MET A 81 -12.08 13.52 -12.85
N ILE A 82 -13.10 14.14 -12.28
CA ILE A 82 -12.96 15.13 -11.20
C ILE A 82 -13.40 14.56 -9.86
N LYS A 83 -14.63 14.02 -9.78
CA LYS A 83 -15.22 13.54 -8.53
C LYS A 83 -14.85 12.11 -8.18
N HIS A 84 -15.00 11.19 -9.12
CA HIS A 84 -14.76 9.76 -8.95
C HIS A 84 -14.00 9.18 -10.15
N PRO A 85 -12.74 9.59 -10.37
CA PRO A 85 -11.96 9.02 -11.47
C PRO A 85 -11.81 7.50 -11.32
N ASP A 86 -11.95 6.75 -12.41
CA ASP A 86 -11.89 5.27 -12.39
C ASP A 86 -10.61 4.71 -11.78
N HIS A 87 -9.49 5.41 -11.91
CA HIS A 87 -8.22 5.00 -11.33
C HIS A 87 -8.14 5.17 -9.79
N TYR A 88 -9.15 5.81 -9.18
CA TYR A 88 -9.29 5.95 -7.72
C TYR A 88 -10.48 5.17 -7.16
N THR A 89 -11.22 4.46 -8.00
CA THR A 89 -12.35 3.65 -7.57
C THR A 89 -12.19 2.23 -8.07
N PHE A 90 -12.10 1.28 -7.15
CA PHE A 90 -11.93 -0.13 -7.48
C PHE A 90 -12.87 -0.98 -6.61
N ARG A 91 -13.68 -1.82 -7.27
CA ARG A 91 -14.66 -2.68 -6.58
C ARG A 91 -15.59 -1.91 -5.65
N GLY A 92 -15.98 -0.69 -6.03
CA GLY A 92 -16.84 0.17 -5.23
C GLY A 92 -16.19 0.81 -4.02
N VAL A 93 -14.87 0.68 -3.88
CA VAL A 93 -14.11 1.28 -2.77
C VAL A 93 -13.12 2.30 -3.32
N GLU A 94 -13.17 3.51 -2.82
CA GLU A 94 -12.26 4.57 -3.23
C GLU A 94 -10.87 4.43 -2.59
N ALA A 95 -9.83 4.86 -3.31
CA ALA A 95 -8.45 4.85 -2.81
C ALA A 95 -8.31 5.53 -1.45
N ILE A 96 -9.07 6.61 -1.21
CA ILE A 96 -9.03 7.33 0.07
C ILE A 96 -9.44 6.44 1.26
N GLU A 97 -10.34 5.50 1.07
CA GLU A 97 -10.75 4.59 2.15
C GLU A 97 -9.61 3.64 2.54
N VAL A 98 -8.87 3.14 1.55
CA VAL A 98 -7.67 2.32 1.80
C VAL A 98 -6.58 3.14 2.49
N VAL A 99 -6.36 4.38 2.04
CA VAL A 99 -5.40 5.30 2.66
C VAL A 99 -5.75 5.56 4.13
N LYS A 100 -7.02 5.76 4.46
CA LYS A 100 -7.48 5.94 5.85
C LYS A 100 -7.15 4.73 6.73
N ILE A 101 -7.36 3.52 6.23
CA ILE A 101 -7.01 2.29 6.94
C ILE A 101 -5.50 2.24 7.19
N MET A 102 -4.72 2.46 6.14
CA MET A 102 -3.26 2.28 6.17
C MET A 102 -2.54 3.35 6.99
N THR A 103 -3.09 4.59 7.03
CA THR A 103 -2.45 5.73 7.72
C THR A 103 -3.09 6.06 9.06
N ALA A 104 -3.95 5.22 9.58
CA ALA A 104 -4.80 5.50 10.75
C ALA A 104 -4.03 5.99 12.00
N THR A 105 -2.77 5.62 12.16
CA THR A 105 -1.93 6.04 13.31
C THR A 105 -0.64 6.74 12.91
N ALA A 106 -0.40 6.88 11.62
CA ALA A 106 0.72 7.67 11.13
C ALA A 106 0.38 9.16 11.25
N THR A 107 1.39 10.00 11.45
CA THR A 107 1.23 11.46 11.55
C THR A 107 2.29 12.17 10.73
N GLY A 108 2.03 13.42 10.36
CA GLY A 108 2.98 14.29 9.69
C GLY A 108 3.52 13.72 8.37
N VAL A 109 4.81 13.82 8.19
CA VAL A 109 5.51 13.36 6.97
C VAL A 109 5.33 11.86 6.75
N GLU A 110 5.36 11.07 7.81
CA GLU A 110 5.13 9.62 7.73
C GLU A 110 3.76 9.30 7.14
N ALA A 111 2.70 9.94 7.62
CA ALA A 111 1.34 9.76 7.09
C ALA A 111 1.24 10.18 5.62
N TYR A 112 1.88 11.27 5.25
CA TYR A 112 1.90 11.77 3.87
C TYR A 112 2.59 10.76 2.92
N LEU A 113 3.79 10.31 3.26
CA LEU A 113 4.56 9.39 2.41
C LEU A 113 3.88 8.03 2.29
N LEU A 114 3.37 7.50 3.40
CA LEU A 114 2.64 6.23 3.40
C LEU A 114 1.35 6.34 2.56
N GLY A 115 0.59 7.41 2.75
CA GLY A 115 -0.63 7.68 1.98
C GLY A 115 -0.37 7.80 0.49
N CYS A 116 0.71 8.49 0.09
CA CYS A 116 1.11 8.60 -1.31
C CYS A 116 1.49 7.24 -1.90
N ALA A 117 2.27 6.44 -1.18
CA ALA A 117 2.64 5.10 -1.61
C ALA A 117 1.41 4.22 -1.84
N VAL A 118 0.49 4.18 -0.89
CA VAL A 118 -0.76 3.42 -0.98
C VAL A 118 -1.61 3.88 -2.16
N LYS A 119 -1.73 5.19 -2.35
CA LYS A 119 -2.46 5.77 -3.49
C LYS A 119 -1.89 5.30 -4.83
N TYR A 120 -0.57 5.35 -5.01
CA TYR A 120 0.08 4.90 -6.25
C TYR A 120 -0.09 3.40 -6.46
N LEU A 121 0.07 2.59 -5.42
CA LEU A 121 -0.16 1.14 -5.47
C LEU A 121 -1.61 0.79 -5.82
N TYR A 122 -2.56 1.58 -5.34
CA TYR A 122 -3.98 1.39 -5.64
C TYR A 122 -4.28 1.62 -7.12
N ARG A 123 -3.74 2.70 -7.70
CA ARG A 123 -4.15 3.16 -9.03
C ARG A 123 -3.30 2.65 -10.18
N TYR A 124 -2.10 2.08 -9.93
CA TYR A 124 -1.16 1.76 -11.02
C TYR A 124 -1.75 0.91 -12.15
N PRO A 125 -2.61 -0.09 -11.89
CA PRO A 125 -3.14 -0.93 -12.98
C PRO A 125 -4.06 -0.17 -13.94
N ARG A 126 -4.60 0.96 -13.52
CA ARG A 126 -5.61 1.71 -14.27
C ARG A 126 -5.16 3.09 -14.72
N LYS A 127 -3.96 3.52 -14.33
CA LYS A 127 -3.48 4.85 -14.70
C LYS A 127 -2.09 4.82 -15.34
N ASN A 128 -1.03 4.84 -14.54
CA ASN A 128 0.32 5.08 -15.05
C ASN A 128 1.24 3.85 -14.96
N GLY A 129 0.74 2.68 -14.59
CA GLY A 129 1.46 1.43 -14.60
C GLY A 129 2.82 1.50 -13.92
N GLN A 130 3.88 1.23 -14.67
CA GLN A 130 5.28 1.26 -14.20
C GLN A 130 5.62 2.55 -13.46
N GLN A 131 5.20 3.69 -13.98
CA GLN A 131 5.51 4.99 -13.39
C GLN A 131 4.89 5.14 -12.00
N ASP A 132 3.66 4.68 -11.78
CA ASP A 132 3.04 4.70 -10.46
C ASP A 132 3.74 3.74 -9.48
N LEU A 133 4.20 2.59 -9.94
CA LEU A 133 5.00 1.67 -9.12
C LEU A 133 6.34 2.29 -8.71
N GLU A 134 7.01 3.01 -9.60
CA GLU A 134 8.24 3.75 -9.29
C GLU A 134 7.99 4.85 -8.25
N LYS A 135 6.88 5.58 -8.39
CA LYS A 135 6.50 6.61 -7.42
C LYS A 135 6.19 6.02 -6.05
N ALA A 136 5.50 4.88 -6.00
CA ALA A 136 5.24 4.17 -4.74
C ALA A 136 6.54 3.74 -4.08
N GLU A 137 7.44 3.14 -4.83
CA GLU A 137 8.77 2.74 -4.34
C GLU A 137 9.53 3.93 -3.77
N GLN A 138 9.56 5.04 -4.49
CA GLN A 138 10.24 6.26 -4.05
C GLN A 138 9.66 6.81 -2.73
N CYS A 139 8.33 6.83 -2.59
CA CYS A 139 7.68 7.24 -1.36
C CYS A 139 8.09 6.36 -0.18
N ILE A 140 8.20 5.04 -0.38
CA ILE A 140 8.60 4.12 0.68
C ILE A 140 10.08 4.28 1.03
N ARG A 141 10.95 4.53 0.06
CA ARG A 141 12.37 4.85 0.31
C ARG A 141 12.52 6.12 1.16
N MET A 142 11.76 7.17 0.83
CA MET A 142 11.75 8.41 1.62
C MET A 142 11.22 8.16 3.03
N LEU A 143 10.19 7.34 3.16
CA LEU A 143 9.65 6.95 4.48
C LEU A 143 10.71 6.21 5.30
N ARG A 144 11.41 5.28 4.69
CA ARG A 144 12.49 4.53 5.35
C ARG A 144 13.61 5.47 5.83
N GLU A 145 14.02 6.43 5.01
CA GLU A 145 15.01 7.45 5.39
C GLU A 145 14.50 8.32 6.54
N HIS A 146 13.23 8.70 6.50
CA HIS A 146 12.60 9.49 7.57
C HIS A 146 12.63 8.74 8.91
N LEU A 147 12.33 7.44 8.90
CA LEU A 147 12.40 6.60 10.10
C LEU A 147 13.84 6.49 10.62
N ALA A 148 14.81 6.30 9.75
CA ALA A 148 16.21 6.21 10.13
C ALA A 148 16.70 7.50 10.81
N LYS A 149 16.32 8.66 10.28
CA LYS A 149 16.66 9.96 10.88
C LYS A 149 15.98 10.15 12.24
N ARG A 150 14.75 9.68 12.40
CA ARG A 150 14.01 9.75 13.67
C ARG A 150 14.65 8.86 14.74
N GLU A 151 15.06 7.66 14.37
CA GLU A 151 15.71 6.70 15.28
C GLU A 151 17.12 7.15 15.70
N ALA A 152 17.83 7.93 14.86
CA ALA A 152 19.16 8.45 15.14
C ALA A 152 19.18 9.62 16.14
N LYS A 153 18.01 10.20 16.46
CA LYS A 153 17.89 11.26 17.48
C LYS A 153 17.64 10.60 18.87
#